data_06125b28dec0db2a0522b1578b1d764f
#
_entry.id   06125b28dec0db2a0522b1578b1d764f
#
_cell.length_a   1.000
_cell.length_b   1.000
_cell.length_c   1.000
_cell.angle_alpha   90.00
_cell.angle_beta   90.00
_cell.angle_gamma   90.00
#
_symmetry.space_group_name_H-M   'P 1'
#
loop_
_entity.id
_entity.type
_entity.pdbx_description
1 polymer ?
#
loop_
_entity_poly.entity_id
_entity_poly.type
_entity_poly.pdbx_seq_one_letter_code
_entity_poly.pdbx_strand_id
1 'polypeptide(L)'
;MKLFDVYPLQPITIEKASGSYVWDDKGQQYLDLYGGHAVISIGHGHAAWTQRIHEQLSKISFYSNSIQIPLQSALAENWAR
;
A
#
# COMPACT_ATOMS: atom_id res chain seq x y z
N MET A 1 -17.05 15.62 10.64
CA MET A 1 -15.79 16.33 10.95
C MET A 1 -14.94 16.41 9.69
N LYS A 2 -14.49 17.60 9.36
CA LYS A 2 -13.55 17.77 8.22
C LYS A 2 -12.12 17.55 8.66
N LEU A 3 -11.33 16.94 7.79
CA LEU A 3 -9.88 16.87 7.97
C LEU A 3 -9.25 18.23 7.63
N PHE A 4 -8.01 18.45 8.07
CA PHE A 4 -7.27 19.66 7.72
C PHE A 4 -7.09 19.76 6.20
N ASP A 5 -7.26 20.96 5.68
CA ASP A 5 -7.01 21.24 4.27
C ASP A 5 -5.52 21.52 4.08
N VAL A 6 -4.76 20.46 3.81
CA VAL A 6 -3.31 20.58 3.59
C VAL A 6 -3.01 21.04 2.17
N TYR A 7 -3.76 20.55 1.20
CA TYR A 7 -3.67 20.95 -0.21
C TYR A 7 -5.01 20.64 -0.90
N PRO A 8 -5.28 21.27 -2.05
CA PRO A 8 -6.55 21.01 -2.77
C PRO A 8 -6.65 19.56 -3.21
N LEU A 9 -7.82 18.96 -3.01
CA LEU A 9 -8.10 17.60 -3.46
C LEU A 9 -8.74 17.62 -4.84
N GLN A 10 -8.44 16.63 -5.66
CA GLN A 10 -9.13 16.42 -6.93
C GLN A 10 -10.57 15.98 -6.66
N PRO A 11 -11.55 16.44 -7.46
CA PRO A 11 -12.96 16.11 -7.26
C PRO A 11 -13.31 14.71 -7.76
N ILE A 12 -12.57 13.71 -7.31
CA ILE A 12 -12.75 12.33 -7.70
C ILE A 12 -12.55 11.44 -6.45
N THR A 13 -13.40 10.45 -6.29
CA THR A 13 -13.33 9.52 -5.17
C THR A 13 -12.97 8.14 -5.70
N ILE A 14 -11.77 7.70 -5.42
CA ILE A 14 -11.31 6.35 -5.82
C ILE A 14 -11.73 5.36 -4.73
N GLU A 15 -12.46 4.33 -5.14
CA GLU A 15 -13.03 3.35 -4.23
C GLU A 15 -12.33 2.01 -4.27
N LYS A 16 -11.82 1.60 -5.43
CA LYS A 16 -11.08 0.35 -5.57
C LYS A 16 -10.03 0.45 -6.65
N ALA A 17 -9.07 -0.45 -6.62
CA ALA A 17 -7.96 -0.47 -7.54
C ALA A 17 -7.49 -1.91 -7.78
N SER A 18 -7.01 -2.19 -8.99
CA SER A 18 -6.44 -3.49 -9.34
C SER A 18 -5.49 -3.32 -10.52
N GLY A 19 -4.25 -3.80 -10.36
CA GLY A 19 -3.23 -3.68 -11.39
C GLY A 19 -2.95 -2.22 -11.73
N SER A 20 -3.15 -1.85 -12.97
CA SER A 20 -2.95 -0.48 -13.46
C SER A 20 -4.22 0.34 -13.52
N TYR A 21 -5.31 -0.15 -12.97
CA TYR A 21 -6.62 0.50 -13.06
C TYR A 21 -7.17 0.85 -11.70
N VAL A 22 -7.93 1.93 -11.68
CA VAL A 22 -8.69 2.37 -10.50
C VAL A 22 -10.13 2.63 -10.92
N TRP A 23 -11.04 2.58 -9.95
CA TRP A 23 -12.47 2.86 -10.16
C TRP A 23 -12.95 3.86 -9.14
N ASP A 24 -13.76 4.80 -9.59
CA ASP A 24 -14.37 5.77 -8.70
C ASP A 24 -15.62 5.19 -8.02
N ASP A 25 -16.27 6.00 -7.19
CA ASP A 25 -17.47 5.62 -6.47
C ASP A 25 -18.70 5.42 -7.35
N LYS A 26 -18.60 5.80 -8.62
CA LYS A 26 -19.66 5.62 -9.63
C LYS A 26 -19.37 4.45 -10.58
N GLY A 27 -18.29 3.71 -10.35
CA GLY A 27 -17.89 2.58 -11.17
C GLY A 27 -17.14 2.93 -12.44
N GLN A 28 -16.76 4.19 -12.63
CA GLN A 28 -15.97 4.61 -13.77
C GLN A 28 -14.53 4.11 -13.63
N GLN A 29 -14.01 3.47 -14.66
CA GLN A 29 -12.66 2.94 -14.70
C GLN A 29 -11.68 3.98 -15.27
N TYR A 30 -10.50 4.05 -14.67
CA TYR A 30 -9.41 4.91 -15.12
C TYR A 30 -8.12 4.13 -15.18
N LEU A 31 -7.29 4.40 -16.18
CA LEU A 31 -5.91 3.92 -16.20
C LEU A 31 -5.09 4.81 -15.26
N ASP A 32 -4.47 4.18 -14.27
CA ASP A 32 -3.72 4.90 -13.24
C ASP A 32 -2.29 5.14 -13.69
N LEU A 33 -2.04 6.30 -14.27
CA LEU A 33 -0.69 6.75 -14.65
C LEU A 33 -0.01 7.55 -13.53
N TYR A 34 -0.74 7.89 -12.48
CA TYR A 34 -0.23 8.64 -11.35
C TYR A 34 0.44 7.73 -10.31
N GLY A 35 -0.15 6.55 -10.06
CA GLY A 35 0.40 5.56 -9.14
C GLY A 35 0.44 6.00 -7.69
N GLY A 36 -0.51 6.88 -7.27
CA GLY A 36 -0.53 7.38 -5.90
C GLY A 36 0.75 8.14 -5.55
N HIS A 37 1.12 9.10 -6.35
CA HIS A 37 2.36 9.87 -6.21
C HIS A 37 3.59 8.99 -6.46
N ALA A 38 3.49 8.11 -7.45
CA ALA A 38 4.52 7.13 -7.82
C ALA A 38 4.87 6.13 -6.71
N VAL A 39 3.95 5.89 -5.78
CA VAL A 39 4.16 4.94 -4.67
C VAL A 39 3.83 3.51 -5.09
N ILE A 40 2.84 3.34 -5.96
CA ILE A 40 2.37 2.01 -6.37
C ILE A 40 3.28 1.48 -7.50
N SER A 41 4.28 0.70 -7.14
CA SER A 41 5.32 0.26 -8.10
C SER A 41 4.98 -1.05 -8.81
N ILE A 42 4.28 -1.98 -8.16
CA ILE A 42 3.97 -3.31 -8.70
C ILE A 42 2.50 -3.46 -9.10
N GLY A 43 1.78 -2.35 -9.14
CA GLY A 43 0.34 -2.34 -9.40
C GLY A 43 -0.49 -2.52 -8.13
N HIS A 44 -1.74 -2.10 -8.22
CA HIS A 44 -2.67 -2.15 -7.10
C HIS A 44 -3.07 -3.60 -6.79
N GLY A 45 -3.08 -3.95 -5.51
CA GLY A 45 -3.59 -5.23 -5.05
C GLY A 45 -2.84 -6.45 -5.58
N HIS A 46 -1.53 -6.33 -5.82
CA HIS A 46 -0.71 -7.45 -6.29
C HIS A 46 -0.91 -8.67 -5.39
N ALA A 47 -1.34 -9.79 -5.96
CA ALA A 47 -1.80 -10.94 -5.19
C ALA A 47 -0.73 -11.50 -4.25
N ALA A 48 0.49 -11.68 -4.72
CA ALA A 48 1.57 -12.22 -3.90
C ALA A 48 1.94 -11.28 -2.75
N TRP A 49 1.99 -9.96 -3.03
CA TRP A 49 2.28 -8.94 -2.02
C TRP A 49 1.18 -8.90 -0.95
N THR A 50 -0.08 -8.88 -1.38
CA THR A 50 -1.23 -8.86 -0.47
C THR A 50 -1.25 -10.09 0.42
N GLN A 51 -0.97 -11.26 -0.15
CA GLN A 51 -0.94 -12.53 0.60
C GLN A 51 0.18 -12.52 1.64
N ARG A 52 1.36 -12.03 1.30
CA ARG A 52 2.49 -11.97 2.24
C ARG A 52 2.19 -11.04 3.42
N ILE A 53 1.60 -9.89 3.14
CA ILE A 53 1.19 -8.95 4.21
C ILE A 53 0.11 -9.58 5.09
N HIS A 54 -0.88 -10.22 4.49
CA HIS A 54 -1.95 -10.89 5.22
C HIS A 54 -1.40 -11.97 6.16
N GLU A 55 -0.49 -12.81 5.67
CA GLU A 55 0.14 -13.85 6.48
C GLU A 55 0.90 -13.25 7.67
N GLN A 56 1.66 -12.20 7.43
CA GLN A 56 2.43 -11.55 8.49
C GLN A 56 1.52 -10.88 9.53
N LEU A 57 0.46 -10.20 9.07
CA LEU A 57 -0.50 -9.58 9.99
C LEU A 57 -1.22 -10.62 10.85
N SER A 58 -1.44 -11.83 10.32
CA SER A 58 -2.05 -12.93 11.08
C SER A 58 -1.13 -13.48 12.16
N LYS A 59 0.18 -13.30 12.03
CA LYS A 59 1.15 -13.69 13.05
C LYS A 59 1.40 -12.56 14.04
N ILE A 60 1.89 -11.44 13.55
CA ILE A 60 2.19 -10.26 14.36
C ILE A 60 2.40 -9.05 13.44
N SER A 61 1.73 -7.95 13.76
CA SER A 61 1.90 -6.69 13.02
C SER A 61 3.00 -5.82 13.62
N PHE A 62 3.08 -5.79 14.94
CA PHE A 62 4.07 -5.00 15.66
C PHE A 62 4.21 -5.55 17.07
N TYR A 63 5.37 -5.40 17.66
CA TYR A 63 5.56 -5.64 19.10
C TYR A 63 6.36 -4.49 19.72
N SER A 64 7.72 -4.56 19.67
CA SER A 64 8.54 -3.50 20.26
C SER A 64 9.92 -3.50 19.62
N ASN A 65 10.50 -2.32 19.46
CA ASN A 65 11.86 -2.20 18.93
C ASN A 65 12.93 -2.70 19.92
N SER A 66 12.54 -3.00 21.16
CA SER A 66 13.48 -3.56 22.14
C SER A 66 13.55 -5.09 22.11
N ILE A 67 12.77 -5.73 21.24
CA ILE A 67 12.70 -7.18 21.11
C ILE A 67 13.19 -7.58 19.70
N GLN A 68 13.86 -8.72 19.61
CA GLN A 68 14.38 -9.22 18.35
C GLN A 68 13.23 -9.60 17.42
N ILE A 69 13.32 -9.14 16.16
CA ILE A 69 12.35 -9.43 15.12
C ILE A 69 13.14 -10.01 13.93
N PRO A 70 12.97 -11.31 13.63
CA PRO A 70 13.77 -11.97 12.58
C PRO A 70 13.67 -11.30 11.20
N LEU A 71 12.52 -10.73 10.84
CA LEU A 71 12.35 -10.05 9.55
C LEU A 71 13.24 -8.82 9.42
N GLN A 72 13.53 -8.12 10.50
CA GLN A 72 14.42 -6.96 10.46
C GLN A 72 15.85 -7.38 10.09
N SER A 73 16.33 -8.46 10.71
CA SER A 73 17.65 -9.01 10.41
C SER A 73 17.74 -9.51 8.96
N ALA A 74 16.71 -10.22 8.52
CA ALA A 74 16.66 -10.75 7.14
C ALA A 74 16.67 -9.61 6.12
N LEU A 75 15.91 -8.54 6.38
CA LEU A 75 15.90 -7.38 5.50
C LEU A 75 17.27 -6.70 5.45
N ALA A 76 17.89 -6.50 6.61
CA ALA A 76 19.21 -5.88 6.69
C ALA A 76 20.25 -6.68 5.93
N GLU A 77 20.24 -8.00 6.04
CA GLU A 77 21.15 -8.88 5.31
C GLU A 77 20.94 -8.76 3.79
N ASN A 78 19.70 -8.73 3.35
CA ASN A 78 19.41 -8.61 1.93
C ASN A 78 19.88 -7.27 1.35
N TRP A 79 19.80 -6.20 2.12
CA TRP A 79 20.24 -4.88 1.68
C TRP A 79 21.75 -4.69 1.72
N ALA A 80 22.44 -5.44 2.57
CA ALA A 80 23.90 -5.35 2.73
C ALA A 80 24.68 -6.13 1.68
N ARG A 81 24.02 -6.87 0.80
CA ARG A 81 24.67 -7.68 -0.23
C ARG A 81 25.27 -6.86 -1.36
#